data_bf43ef411c395233f9bfc6456654b1e0
#
_entry.id   bf43ef411c395233f9bfc6456654b1e0
#
_cell.length_a   1.000
_cell.length_b   1.000
_cell.length_c   1.000
_cell.angle_alpha   90.00
_cell.angle_beta   90.00
_cell.angle_gamma   90.00
#
_symmetry.space_group_name_H-M   'P 1'
#
loop_
_entity.id
_entity.type
_entity.pdbx_description
1 polymer ?
#
loop_
_entity_poly.entity_id
_entity_poly.type
_entity_poly.pdbx_seq_one_letter_code
_entity_poly.pdbx_strand_id
1 'polypeptide(L)'
;MHTTVADRIRYLIDQSRLSQAAFARRLGIDPANLSKHLSGKLPITPGLINRIVADMSVSKTWLADGSGIPFERPGHHTTLSEQPPLSTQCHPVPVYDLDVTAGCMELSSLLTHDRIVGSIALPNLPRDCAVVRVSGDSMTPVINNGGFVAIRRISNLDCIFWGQIYVILLEDYRMVKYLRRHPSNPSLVVLRSANPQYDDMEIPRKDILGLYVVESVINYDVRC
;
A
#
# COMPACT_ATOMS: atom_id res chain seq x y z
N MET A 1 12.96 21.36 1.05
CA MET A 1 12.68 21.04 2.48
C MET A 1 11.32 21.63 2.82
N HIS A 2 10.37 20.83 3.29
CA HIS A 2 9.03 21.30 3.66
C HIS A 2 9.06 21.79 5.12
N THR A 3 9.32 23.07 5.33
CA THR A 3 9.68 23.61 6.65
C THR A 3 8.46 23.83 7.55
N THR A 4 7.27 24.10 6.96
CA THR A 4 6.04 24.34 7.73
C THR A 4 4.99 23.25 7.50
N VAL A 5 4.03 23.14 8.41
CA VAL A 5 2.87 22.23 8.23
C VAL A 5 2.10 22.56 6.96
N ALA A 6 1.96 23.85 6.63
CA ALA A 6 1.30 24.30 5.40
C ALA A 6 2.04 23.82 4.14
N ASP A 7 3.38 23.84 4.15
CA ASP A 7 4.18 23.36 3.01
C ASP A 7 4.07 21.83 2.86
N ARG A 8 4.01 21.11 3.96
CA ARG A 8 3.78 19.67 3.94
C ARG A 8 2.38 19.32 3.41
N ILE A 9 1.35 20.10 3.76
CA ILE A 9 0.00 19.92 3.18
C ILE A 9 0.01 20.25 1.68
N ARG A 10 0.68 21.29 1.22
CA ARG A 10 0.84 21.60 -0.22
C ARG A 10 1.51 20.45 -0.96
N TYR A 11 2.59 19.91 -0.38
CA TYR A 11 3.25 18.73 -0.93
C TYR A 11 2.28 17.53 -1.09
N LEU A 12 1.41 17.27 -0.11
CA LEU A 12 0.41 16.21 -0.21
C LEU A 12 -0.64 16.48 -1.28
N ILE A 13 -1.06 17.76 -1.45
CA ILE A 13 -1.95 18.15 -2.54
C ILE A 13 -1.31 17.87 -3.89
N ASP A 14 -0.05 18.23 -4.08
CA ASP A 14 0.71 17.98 -5.31
C ASP A 14 0.85 16.46 -5.57
N GLN A 15 1.18 15.68 -4.55
CA GLN A 15 1.28 14.22 -4.65
C GLN A 15 -0.06 13.56 -5.00
N SER A 16 -1.17 14.09 -4.49
CA SER A 16 -2.52 13.60 -4.79
C SER A 16 -2.97 13.92 -6.22
N ARG A 17 -2.29 14.85 -6.90
CA ARG A 17 -2.65 15.43 -8.21
C ARG A 17 -4.09 16.00 -8.25
N LEU A 18 -4.65 16.32 -7.10
CA LEU A 18 -5.91 17.01 -7.00
C LEU A 18 -5.68 18.52 -6.99
N SER A 19 -6.65 19.28 -7.50
CA SER A 19 -6.67 20.71 -7.20
C SER A 19 -6.90 20.93 -5.71
N GLN A 20 -6.41 22.02 -5.14
CA GLN A 20 -6.62 22.36 -3.73
C GLN A 20 -8.10 22.33 -3.33
N ALA A 21 -9.01 22.74 -4.23
CA ALA A 21 -10.45 22.70 -3.98
C ALA A 21 -10.99 21.27 -3.96
N ALA A 22 -10.51 20.38 -4.84
CA ALA A 22 -10.89 18.98 -4.86
C ALA A 22 -10.36 18.23 -3.63
N PHE A 23 -9.13 18.54 -3.21
CA PHE A 23 -8.53 18.01 -1.99
C PHE A 23 -9.33 18.41 -0.74
N ALA A 24 -9.75 19.69 -0.65
CA ALA A 24 -10.58 20.16 0.45
C ALA A 24 -11.92 19.41 0.53
N ARG A 25 -12.61 19.25 -0.61
CA ARG A 25 -13.89 18.52 -0.66
C ARG A 25 -13.72 17.06 -0.26
N ARG A 26 -12.65 16.42 -0.68
CA ARG A 26 -12.33 15.04 -0.29
C ARG A 26 -12.19 14.88 1.22
N LEU A 27 -11.57 15.86 1.88
CA LEU A 27 -11.44 15.90 3.34
C LEU A 27 -12.72 16.35 4.07
N GLY A 28 -13.80 16.66 3.35
CA GLY A 28 -15.02 17.21 3.93
C GLY A 28 -14.81 18.61 4.52
N ILE A 29 -13.96 19.43 3.91
CA ILE A 29 -13.60 20.81 4.34
C ILE A 29 -13.99 21.79 3.25
N ASP A 30 -14.48 22.95 3.67
CA ASP A 30 -14.73 24.06 2.74
C ASP A 30 -13.41 24.51 2.07
N PRO A 31 -13.36 24.63 0.72
CA PRO A 31 -12.15 25.02 0.01
C PRO A 31 -11.58 26.38 0.43
N ALA A 32 -12.44 27.34 0.81
CA ALA A 32 -12.00 28.65 1.28
C ALA A 32 -11.32 28.56 2.64
N ASN A 33 -11.79 27.66 3.52
CA ASN A 33 -11.16 27.41 4.81
C ASN A 33 -9.80 26.74 4.66
N LEU A 34 -9.66 25.74 3.77
CA LEU A 34 -8.36 25.14 3.48
C LEU A 34 -7.39 26.21 2.95
N SER A 35 -7.83 27.08 2.05
CA SER A 35 -7.02 28.18 1.53
C SER A 35 -6.54 29.12 2.64
N LYS A 36 -7.39 29.45 3.62
CA LYS A 36 -7.01 30.28 4.77
C LYS A 36 -5.99 29.60 5.67
N HIS A 37 -6.12 28.29 5.89
CA HIS A 37 -5.12 27.50 6.64
C HIS A 37 -3.77 27.51 5.92
N LEU A 38 -3.76 27.27 4.61
CA LEU A 38 -2.52 27.22 3.83
C LEU A 38 -1.85 28.59 3.68
N SER A 39 -2.63 29.70 3.69
CA SER A 39 -2.09 31.07 3.65
C SER A 39 -1.70 31.63 5.02
N GLY A 40 -1.87 30.86 6.09
CA GLY A 40 -1.56 31.31 7.45
C GLY A 40 -2.61 32.25 8.07
N LYS A 41 -3.72 32.51 7.38
CA LYS A 41 -4.84 33.33 7.92
C LYS A 41 -5.66 32.62 8.98
N LEU A 42 -5.62 31.30 9.01
CA LEU A 42 -6.21 30.45 10.06
C LEU A 42 -5.15 29.48 10.57
N PRO A 43 -5.14 29.18 11.86
CA PRO A 43 -4.23 28.18 12.43
C PRO A 43 -4.59 26.78 11.92
N ILE A 44 -3.57 25.97 11.61
CA ILE A 44 -3.76 24.56 11.28
C ILE A 44 -4.11 23.83 12.59
N THR A 45 -5.31 23.29 12.64
CA THR A 45 -5.82 22.63 13.85
C THR A 45 -5.45 21.14 13.88
N PRO A 46 -5.35 20.52 15.09
CA PRO A 46 -5.17 19.07 15.21
C PRO A 46 -6.26 18.26 14.47
N GLY A 47 -7.48 18.80 14.41
CA GLY A 47 -8.58 18.18 13.68
C GLY A 47 -8.32 18.11 12.16
N LEU A 48 -7.74 19.16 11.57
CA LEU A 48 -7.35 19.16 10.15
C LEU A 48 -6.22 18.14 9.90
N ILE A 49 -5.21 18.13 10.77
CA ILE A 49 -4.10 17.16 10.70
C ILE A 49 -4.63 15.73 10.75
N ASN A 50 -5.49 15.41 11.72
CA ASN A 50 -6.05 14.07 11.87
C ASN A 50 -6.88 13.62 10.66
N ARG A 51 -7.65 14.53 10.03
CA ARG A 51 -8.40 14.23 8.79
C ARG A 51 -7.47 13.89 7.63
N ILE A 52 -6.40 14.67 7.44
CA ILE A 52 -5.40 14.41 6.39
C ILE A 52 -4.68 13.08 6.64
N VAL A 53 -4.29 12.80 7.88
CA VAL A 53 -3.67 11.54 8.28
C VAL A 53 -4.59 10.35 7.98
N ALA A 54 -5.87 10.45 8.32
CA ALA A 54 -6.84 9.38 8.12
C ALA A 54 -7.15 9.14 6.63
N ASP A 55 -7.25 10.22 5.82
CA ASP A 55 -7.60 10.11 4.40
C ASP A 55 -6.41 9.69 3.51
N MET A 56 -5.21 10.15 3.85
CA MET A 56 -4.03 9.94 3.01
C MET A 56 -3.05 8.90 3.58
N SER A 57 -3.32 8.35 4.75
CA SER A 57 -2.43 7.40 5.45
C SER A 57 -0.98 7.93 5.58
N VAL A 58 -0.84 9.22 5.87
CA VAL A 58 0.46 9.87 6.07
C VAL A 58 0.86 9.84 7.54
N SER A 59 2.17 9.86 7.80
CA SER A 59 2.71 9.97 9.15
C SER A 59 2.26 11.27 9.82
N LYS A 60 1.63 11.15 11.00
CA LYS A 60 1.21 12.29 11.80
C LYS A 60 2.39 13.13 12.27
N THR A 61 3.47 12.47 12.68
CA THR A 61 4.73 13.10 13.09
C THR A 61 5.36 13.87 11.94
N TRP A 62 5.44 13.26 10.76
CA TRP A 62 5.92 13.99 9.60
C TRP A 62 5.03 15.18 9.27
N LEU A 63 3.73 15.05 9.30
CA LEU A 63 2.81 16.13 8.95
C LEU A 63 2.86 17.28 9.98
N ALA A 64 2.93 16.97 11.28
CA ALA A 64 2.95 17.96 12.36
C ALA A 64 4.33 18.59 12.56
N ASP A 65 5.37 17.77 12.66
CA ASP A 65 6.70 18.21 13.13
C ASP A 65 7.76 18.20 12.02
N GLY A 66 7.48 17.51 10.91
CA GLY A 66 8.42 17.33 9.81
C GLY A 66 9.44 16.21 10.02
N SER A 67 9.29 15.43 11.08
CA SER A 67 10.18 14.30 11.39
C SER A 67 9.75 13.04 10.67
N GLY A 68 10.70 12.28 10.12
CA GLY A 68 10.41 11.06 9.38
C GLY A 68 10.08 11.31 7.90
N ILE A 69 9.38 10.36 7.29
CA ILE A 69 8.96 10.40 5.89
C ILE A 69 7.43 10.50 5.79
N PRO A 70 6.89 11.18 4.74
CA PRO A 70 5.44 11.44 4.64
C PRO A 70 4.59 10.18 4.62
N PHE A 71 5.05 9.17 3.89
CA PHE A 71 4.41 7.88 3.77
C PHE A 71 5.29 6.84 4.45
N GLU A 72 5.24 6.81 5.77
CA GLU A 72 5.91 5.77 6.55
C GLU A 72 5.22 4.44 6.25
N ARG A 73 5.99 3.50 5.73
CA ARG A 73 5.56 2.11 5.81
C ARG A 73 5.47 1.78 7.30
N PRO A 74 4.38 1.20 7.79
CA PRO A 74 4.39 0.65 9.14
C PRO A 74 5.53 -0.37 9.19
N GLY A 75 6.66 -0.02 9.81
CA GLY A 75 7.77 -0.98 9.97
C GLY A 75 9.20 -0.48 9.96
N HIS A 76 9.50 0.82 9.84
CA HIS A 76 10.89 1.28 10.00
C HIS A 76 11.00 2.53 10.87
N HIS A 77 11.16 2.33 12.17
CA HIS A 77 11.72 3.33 13.06
C HIS A 77 13.16 2.94 13.45
N THR A 78 14.13 3.70 12.93
CA THR A 78 15.47 3.70 13.49
C THR A 78 15.64 4.99 14.29
N THR A 79 15.42 4.95 15.58
CA THR A 79 15.95 5.92 16.54
C THR A 79 16.28 5.21 17.84
N LEU A 80 17.58 5.19 18.12
CA LEU A 80 18.12 4.84 19.41
C LEU A 80 17.68 5.94 20.43
N SER A 81 16.70 5.68 21.26
CA SER A 81 16.51 6.28 22.59
C SER A 81 15.38 5.55 23.32
N GLU A 82 15.70 5.08 24.47
CA GLU A 82 14.95 4.51 25.62
C GLU A 82 13.43 4.31 25.41
N GLN A 83 13.03 3.04 25.34
CA GLN A 83 11.65 2.58 25.15
C GLN A 83 10.89 2.43 26.48
N PRO A 84 9.61 2.87 26.52
CA PRO A 84 8.63 2.12 27.30
C PRO A 84 8.25 0.84 26.53
N PRO A 85 7.84 -0.26 27.20
CA PRO A 85 7.62 -1.53 26.54
C PRO A 85 6.51 -1.41 25.50
N LEU A 86 6.89 -1.56 24.24
CA LEU A 86 5.99 -1.71 23.11
C LEU A 86 5.16 -2.98 23.30
N SER A 87 3.90 -2.83 23.67
CA SER A 87 2.91 -3.86 23.43
C SER A 87 2.66 -3.93 21.91
N THR A 88 3.62 -4.44 21.17
CA THR A 88 3.45 -4.78 19.75
C THR A 88 2.46 -5.94 19.73
N GLN A 89 1.19 -5.65 19.56
CA GLN A 89 0.17 -6.69 19.41
C GLN A 89 0.42 -7.38 18.07
N CYS A 90 1.28 -8.41 18.11
CA CYS A 90 1.41 -9.32 16.98
C CYS A 90 0.14 -10.16 16.91
N HIS A 91 -0.62 -10.02 15.84
CA HIS A 91 -1.78 -10.86 15.60
C HIS A 91 -1.39 -11.98 14.65
N PRO A 92 -1.73 -13.24 14.94
CA PRO A 92 -1.50 -14.31 14.02
C PRO A 92 -2.38 -14.12 12.77
N VAL A 93 -1.74 -14.14 11.61
CA VAL A 93 -2.39 -14.08 10.30
C VAL A 93 -2.31 -15.47 9.68
N PRO A 94 -3.41 -15.98 9.09
CA PRO A 94 -3.43 -17.33 8.54
C PRO A 94 -2.50 -17.46 7.33
N VAL A 95 -1.81 -18.59 7.27
CA VAL A 95 -1.01 -19.05 6.13
C VAL A 95 -1.82 -20.09 5.38
N TYR A 96 -2.04 -19.85 4.09
CA TYR A 96 -2.81 -20.72 3.23
C TYR A 96 -1.89 -21.55 2.33
N ASP A 97 -2.19 -22.82 2.18
CA ASP A 97 -1.59 -23.68 1.15
C ASP A 97 -2.19 -23.31 -0.21
N LEU A 98 -1.76 -22.20 -0.72
CA LEU A 98 -2.23 -21.61 -1.96
C LEU A 98 -1.09 -20.89 -2.67
N ASP A 99 -0.89 -21.27 -3.92
CA ASP A 99 -0.05 -20.50 -4.85
C ASP A 99 -0.90 -19.38 -5.47
N VAL A 100 -0.53 -18.15 -5.13
CA VAL A 100 -1.29 -16.98 -5.57
C VAL A 100 -1.15 -16.72 -7.07
N THR A 101 -0.16 -17.29 -7.72
CA THR A 101 0.05 -17.16 -9.17
C THR A 101 -0.58 -18.26 -9.99
N ALA A 102 -1.10 -19.33 -9.36
CA ALA A 102 -1.70 -20.44 -10.05
C ALA A 102 -3.22 -20.32 -10.18
N GLY A 103 -3.74 -20.56 -11.40
CA GLY A 103 -5.16 -20.63 -11.71
C GLY A 103 -5.86 -19.28 -11.93
N CYS A 104 -7.12 -19.33 -12.33
CA CYS A 104 -7.95 -18.15 -12.70
C CYS A 104 -9.13 -17.88 -11.73
N MET A 105 -9.37 -18.73 -10.71
CA MET A 105 -10.46 -18.51 -9.77
C MET A 105 -10.24 -17.27 -8.90
N GLU A 106 -11.32 -16.64 -8.45
CA GLU A 106 -11.26 -15.52 -7.52
C GLU A 106 -10.55 -15.94 -6.24
N LEU A 107 -9.55 -15.13 -5.83
CA LEU A 107 -8.69 -15.49 -4.69
C LEU A 107 -9.47 -15.56 -3.38
N SER A 108 -10.50 -14.72 -3.20
CA SER A 108 -11.35 -14.74 -2.01
C SER A 108 -12.11 -16.07 -1.82
N SER A 109 -12.47 -16.75 -2.92
CA SER A 109 -13.12 -18.07 -2.87
C SER A 109 -12.14 -19.21 -2.53
N LEU A 110 -10.84 -18.97 -2.64
CA LEU A 110 -9.77 -19.92 -2.35
C LEU A 110 -9.20 -19.76 -0.93
N LEU A 111 -9.40 -18.63 -0.29
CA LEU A 111 -8.98 -18.36 1.09
C LEU A 111 -9.97 -18.97 2.09
N THR A 112 -10.14 -20.27 2.05
CA THR A 112 -11.07 -21.04 2.88
C THR A 112 -10.36 -21.66 4.08
N HIS A 113 -11.12 -21.96 5.13
CA HIS A 113 -10.57 -22.42 6.41
C HIS A 113 -9.84 -23.77 6.29
N ASP A 114 -10.27 -24.63 5.37
CA ASP A 114 -9.68 -25.94 5.08
C ASP A 114 -8.30 -25.87 4.42
N ARG A 115 -7.93 -24.71 3.89
CA ARG A 115 -6.61 -24.46 3.29
C ARG A 115 -5.62 -23.80 4.23
N ILE A 116 -5.99 -23.52 5.46
CA ILE A 116 -5.09 -22.94 6.45
C ILE A 116 -4.12 -24.03 6.94
N VAL A 117 -2.83 -23.84 6.67
CA VAL A 117 -1.76 -24.76 7.09
C VAL A 117 -0.99 -24.24 8.31
N GLY A 118 -1.24 -23.02 8.74
CA GLY A 118 -0.59 -22.43 9.90
C GLY A 118 -0.93 -20.98 10.08
N SER A 119 -0.21 -20.31 10.95
CA SER A 119 -0.32 -18.87 11.14
C SER A 119 1.07 -18.26 11.42
N ILE A 120 1.23 -17.00 11.04
CA ILE A 120 2.43 -16.22 11.31
C ILE A 120 2.05 -14.91 12.00
N ALA A 121 2.80 -14.54 13.03
CA ALA A 121 2.64 -13.28 13.72
C ALA A 121 3.82 -12.37 13.38
N LEU A 122 3.55 -11.32 12.62
CA LEU A 122 4.54 -10.29 12.28
C LEU A 122 4.10 -8.95 12.89
N PRO A 123 5.06 -8.15 13.39
CA PRO A 123 4.76 -6.80 13.86
C PRO A 123 4.10 -5.97 12.78
N ASN A 124 3.07 -5.19 13.15
CA ASN A 124 2.39 -4.23 12.28
C ASN A 124 1.70 -4.83 11.04
N LEU A 125 1.49 -6.14 10.99
CA LEU A 125 0.72 -6.76 9.91
C LEU A 125 -0.78 -6.58 10.19
N PRO A 126 -1.57 -6.05 9.23
CA PRO A 126 -3.01 -5.91 9.37
C PRO A 126 -3.70 -7.26 9.63
N ARG A 127 -4.76 -7.25 10.46
CA ARG A 127 -5.48 -8.48 10.85
C ARG A 127 -6.21 -9.16 9.70
N ASP A 128 -6.59 -8.38 8.69
CA ASP A 128 -7.32 -8.82 7.50
C ASP A 128 -6.40 -9.30 6.36
N CYS A 129 -5.13 -9.56 6.67
CA CYS A 129 -4.19 -10.16 5.74
C CYS A 129 -4.35 -11.68 5.66
N ALA A 130 -3.97 -12.22 4.50
CA ALA A 130 -3.73 -13.64 4.26
C ALA A 130 -2.29 -13.82 3.79
N VAL A 131 -1.61 -14.87 4.26
CA VAL A 131 -0.27 -15.22 3.78
C VAL A 131 -0.38 -16.35 2.77
N VAL A 132 0.18 -16.13 1.58
CA VAL A 132 0.11 -17.05 0.44
C VAL A 132 1.47 -17.19 -0.21
N ARG A 133 1.70 -18.32 -0.90
CA ARG A 133 2.94 -18.58 -1.63
C ARG A 133 2.91 -17.92 -3.02
N VAL A 134 4.08 -17.53 -3.49
CA VAL A 134 4.30 -16.98 -4.85
C VAL A 134 5.24 -17.91 -5.60
N SER A 135 4.85 -18.37 -6.78
CA SER A 135 5.71 -19.12 -7.70
C SER A 135 6.09 -18.26 -8.90
N GLY A 136 7.26 -18.58 -9.47
CA GLY A 136 7.84 -17.85 -10.60
C GLY A 136 8.91 -16.85 -10.15
N ASP A 137 9.65 -16.36 -11.11
CA ASP A 137 10.85 -15.54 -10.92
C ASP A 137 10.68 -14.09 -11.40
N SER A 138 9.49 -13.75 -11.90
CA SER A 138 9.24 -12.40 -12.45
C SER A 138 9.38 -11.26 -11.43
N MET A 139 9.30 -11.59 -10.14
CA MET A 139 9.48 -10.63 -9.04
C MET A 139 10.83 -10.78 -8.30
N THR A 140 11.71 -11.64 -8.78
CA THR A 140 13.07 -11.78 -8.26
C THR A 140 13.90 -10.52 -8.58
N PRO A 141 14.72 -9.98 -7.65
CA PRO A 141 15.07 -10.52 -6.34
C PRO A 141 14.16 -10.05 -5.18
N VAL A 142 13.12 -9.31 -5.46
CA VAL A 142 12.24 -8.74 -4.41
C VAL A 142 11.38 -9.83 -3.75
N ILE A 143 10.80 -10.71 -4.58
CA ILE A 143 10.09 -11.90 -4.13
C ILE A 143 10.73 -13.08 -4.82
N ASN A 144 11.32 -13.98 -4.05
CA ASN A 144 11.95 -15.19 -4.58
C ASN A 144 10.88 -16.22 -4.96
N ASN A 145 11.21 -17.07 -5.92
CA ASN A 145 10.37 -18.21 -6.26
C ASN A 145 10.14 -19.11 -5.03
N GLY A 146 8.89 -19.42 -4.73
CA GLY A 146 8.48 -20.13 -3.52
C GLY A 146 8.39 -19.27 -2.26
N GLY A 147 8.69 -17.98 -2.33
CA GLY A 147 8.53 -17.06 -1.22
C GLY A 147 7.06 -16.85 -0.84
N PHE A 148 6.82 -16.28 0.33
CA PHE A 148 5.48 -15.95 0.80
C PHE A 148 5.25 -14.44 0.79
N VAL A 149 4.00 -14.06 0.59
CA VAL A 149 3.55 -12.68 0.68
C VAL A 149 2.33 -12.58 1.58
N ALA A 150 2.30 -11.57 2.43
CA ALA A 150 1.09 -11.20 3.15
C ALA A 150 0.30 -10.23 2.28
N ILE A 151 -0.92 -10.59 1.97
CA ILE A 151 -1.78 -9.84 1.05
C ILE A 151 -3.05 -9.39 1.75
N ARG A 152 -3.57 -8.24 1.33
CA ARG A 152 -4.84 -7.70 1.80
C ARG A 152 -5.66 -7.18 0.62
N ARG A 153 -6.94 -7.53 0.59
CA ARG A 153 -7.86 -7.12 -0.48
C ARG A 153 -8.05 -5.60 -0.49
N ILE A 154 -8.03 -4.99 -1.67
CA ILE A 154 -8.41 -3.61 -1.88
C ILE A 154 -9.88 -3.55 -2.32
N SER A 155 -10.71 -2.91 -1.50
CA SER A 155 -12.14 -2.81 -1.78
C SER A 155 -12.48 -1.71 -2.80
N ASN A 156 -11.64 -0.67 -2.89
CA ASN A 156 -11.86 0.46 -3.79
C ASN A 156 -10.73 0.58 -4.80
N LEU A 157 -11.01 0.17 -6.05
CA LEU A 157 -10.05 0.24 -7.16
C LEU A 157 -9.73 1.68 -7.61
N ASP A 158 -10.45 2.69 -7.11
CA ASP A 158 -10.11 4.09 -7.38
C ASP A 158 -9.01 4.63 -6.46
N CYS A 159 -8.74 3.94 -5.34
CA CYS A 159 -7.70 4.30 -4.37
C CYS A 159 -6.45 3.41 -4.50
N ILE A 160 -5.88 3.30 -5.70
CA ILE A 160 -4.66 2.52 -5.94
C ILE A 160 -3.44 3.32 -5.52
N PHE A 161 -2.57 2.73 -4.70
CA PHE A 161 -1.23 3.25 -4.41
C PHE A 161 -0.27 2.80 -5.50
N TRP A 162 0.06 3.73 -6.39
CA TRP A 162 0.91 3.46 -7.54
C TRP A 162 2.36 3.16 -7.14
N GLY A 163 2.96 2.16 -7.79
CA GLY A 163 4.32 1.73 -7.52
C GLY A 163 4.46 0.72 -6.39
N GLN A 164 3.36 0.28 -5.79
CA GLN A 164 3.34 -0.85 -4.85
C GLN A 164 3.21 -2.17 -5.60
N ILE A 165 3.51 -3.26 -4.89
CA ILE A 165 3.33 -4.62 -5.39
C ILE A 165 1.91 -5.07 -5.09
N TYR A 166 1.27 -5.63 -6.07
CA TYR A 166 -0.09 -6.18 -5.97
C TYR A 166 -0.15 -7.59 -6.52
N VAL A 167 -1.02 -8.40 -5.93
CA VAL A 167 -1.61 -9.54 -6.61
C VAL A 167 -2.76 -8.99 -7.44
N ILE A 168 -2.73 -9.22 -8.73
CA ILE A 168 -3.65 -8.69 -9.74
C ILE A 168 -4.42 -9.85 -10.32
N LEU A 169 -5.75 -9.77 -10.25
CA LEU A 169 -6.66 -10.75 -10.82
C LEU A 169 -7.18 -10.21 -12.15
N LEU A 170 -6.97 -10.98 -13.19
CA LEU A 170 -7.55 -10.82 -14.51
C LEU A 170 -8.47 -12.01 -14.79
N GLU A 171 -9.16 -12.01 -15.92
CA GLU A 171 -10.10 -13.09 -16.29
C GLU A 171 -9.42 -14.46 -16.30
N ASP A 172 -8.27 -14.57 -16.99
CA ASP A 172 -7.57 -15.84 -17.16
C ASP A 172 -6.30 -15.98 -16.31
N TYR A 173 -5.84 -14.90 -15.65
CA TYR A 173 -4.54 -14.87 -15.02
C TYR A 173 -4.58 -14.22 -13.65
N ARG A 174 -3.75 -14.75 -12.76
CA ARG A 174 -3.33 -14.07 -11.54
C ARG A 174 -1.83 -13.82 -11.60
N MET A 175 -1.40 -12.65 -11.19
CA MET A 175 0.01 -12.32 -11.23
C MET A 175 0.39 -11.38 -10.09
N VAL A 176 1.66 -11.42 -9.72
CA VAL A 176 2.25 -10.48 -8.75
C VAL A 176 3.14 -9.51 -9.52
N LYS A 177 2.83 -8.23 -9.48
CA LYS A 177 3.55 -7.18 -10.21
C LYS A 177 3.52 -5.85 -9.45
N TYR A 178 4.44 -4.96 -9.79
CA TYR A 178 4.26 -3.54 -9.50
C TYR A 178 3.15 -2.99 -10.37
N LEU A 179 2.21 -2.28 -9.75
CA LEU A 179 1.16 -1.59 -10.49
C LEU A 179 1.54 -0.12 -10.66
N ARG A 180 1.64 0.34 -11.88
CA ARG A 180 2.04 1.69 -12.24
C ARG A 180 1.00 2.38 -13.11
N ARG A 181 0.96 3.71 -13.03
CA ARG A 181 0.17 4.51 -13.97
C ARG A 181 0.77 4.42 -15.36
N HIS A 182 -0.09 4.31 -16.35
CA HIS A 182 0.33 4.54 -17.74
C HIS A 182 0.63 6.04 -17.93
N PRO A 183 1.78 6.39 -18.56
CA PRO A 183 2.25 7.78 -18.62
C PRO A 183 1.32 8.73 -19.40
N SER A 184 0.62 8.24 -20.42
CA SER A 184 -0.19 9.05 -21.34
C SER A 184 -1.68 8.66 -21.40
N ASN A 185 -2.06 7.46 -20.95
CA ASN A 185 -3.44 6.98 -21.05
C ASN A 185 -3.99 6.54 -19.68
N PRO A 186 -4.92 7.31 -19.06
CA PRO A 186 -5.48 6.99 -17.75
C PRO A 186 -6.36 5.73 -17.73
N SER A 187 -6.82 5.24 -18.91
CA SER A 187 -7.58 4.01 -19.04
C SER A 187 -6.72 2.75 -19.03
N LEU A 188 -5.40 2.90 -19.15
CA LEU A 188 -4.43 1.82 -19.07
C LEU A 188 -3.66 1.87 -17.75
N VAL A 189 -3.13 0.73 -17.38
CA VAL A 189 -2.15 0.58 -16.29
C VAL A 189 -0.95 -0.21 -16.81
N VAL A 190 0.19 0.00 -16.18
CA VAL A 190 1.43 -0.72 -16.48
C VAL A 190 1.73 -1.68 -15.36
N LEU A 191 1.88 -2.95 -15.69
CA LEU A 191 2.30 -4.03 -14.80
C LEU A 191 3.79 -4.27 -15.01
N ARG A 192 4.59 -3.97 -14.00
CA ARG A 192 6.05 -4.11 -14.06
C ARG A 192 6.56 -5.24 -13.20
N SER A 193 7.43 -6.05 -13.75
CA SER A 193 8.18 -7.06 -13.01
C SER A 193 9.33 -6.43 -12.21
N ALA A 194 9.75 -7.08 -11.13
CA ALA A 194 11.01 -6.73 -10.46
C ALA A 194 12.22 -7.27 -11.23
N ASN A 195 12.04 -8.43 -11.89
CA ASN A 195 13.04 -9.04 -12.73
C ASN A 195 13.11 -8.32 -14.09
N PRO A 196 14.26 -7.71 -14.45
CA PRO A 196 14.40 -6.94 -15.68
C PRO A 196 14.36 -7.78 -16.97
N GLN A 197 14.36 -9.11 -16.86
CA GLN A 197 14.19 -10.01 -18.02
C GLN A 197 12.75 -10.07 -18.54
N TYR A 198 11.80 -9.50 -17.78
CA TYR A 198 10.39 -9.46 -18.14
C TYR A 198 10.00 -8.06 -18.58
N ASP A 199 9.37 -7.95 -19.73
CA ASP A 199 8.84 -6.69 -20.23
C ASP A 199 7.67 -6.17 -19.40
N ASP A 200 7.47 -4.86 -19.43
CA ASP A 200 6.28 -4.22 -18.87
C ASP A 200 5.04 -4.62 -19.69
N MET A 201 3.93 -4.87 -19.01
CA MET A 201 2.65 -5.19 -19.65
C MET A 201 1.69 -4.01 -19.48
N GLU A 202 1.09 -3.57 -20.57
CA GLU A 202 0.03 -2.57 -20.54
C GLU A 202 -1.32 -3.25 -20.65
N ILE A 203 -2.20 -3.01 -19.69
CA ILE A 203 -3.54 -3.60 -19.67
C ILE A 203 -4.60 -2.52 -19.45
N PRO A 204 -5.83 -2.71 -19.99
CA PRO A 204 -6.95 -1.86 -19.62
C PRO A 204 -7.26 -1.96 -18.14
N ARG A 205 -7.41 -0.81 -17.47
CA ARG A 205 -7.75 -0.78 -16.04
C ARG A 205 -9.05 -1.53 -15.71
N LYS A 206 -10.00 -1.52 -16.63
CA LYS A 206 -11.29 -2.21 -16.51
C LYS A 206 -11.17 -3.74 -16.46
N ASP A 207 -10.07 -4.30 -16.96
CA ASP A 207 -9.85 -5.75 -17.00
C ASP A 207 -9.31 -6.29 -15.66
N ILE A 208 -9.03 -5.39 -14.72
CA ILE A 208 -8.64 -5.77 -13.35
C ILE A 208 -9.92 -6.14 -12.58
N LEU A 209 -10.09 -7.43 -12.30
CA LEU A 209 -11.23 -7.97 -11.55
C LEU A 209 -11.03 -7.86 -10.05
N GLY A 210 -9.78 -7.85 -9.58
CA GLY A 210 -9.46 -7.71 -8.17
C GLY A 210 -8.01 -7.34 -7.94
N LEU A 211 -7.77 -6.64 -6.83
CA LEU A 211 -6.45 -6.26 -6.37
C LEU A 211 -6.25 -6.62 -4.90
N TYR A 212 -5.09 -7.19 -4.61
CA TYR A 212 -4.62 -7.39 -3.25
C TYR A 212 -3.25 -6.72 -3.10
N VAL A 213 -3.14 -5.80 -2.17
CA VAL A 213 -1.84 -5.17 -1.88
C VAL A 213 -0.95 -6.14 -1.14
N VAL A 214 0.32 -6.17 -1.50
CA VAL A 214 1.35 -6.92 -0.78
C VAL A 214 1.84 -6.06 0.38
N GLU A 215 1.47 -6.43 1.59
CA GLU A 215 1.84 -5.70 2.83
C GLU A 215 3.21 -6.13 3.33
N SER A 216 3.59 -7.40 3.11
CA SER A 216 4.90 -7.93 3.53
C SER A 216 5.37 -9.03 2.58
N VAL A 217 6.68 -9.14 2.43
CA VAL A 217 7.35 -10.21 1.67
C VAL A 217 8.19 -11.02 2.63
N ILE A 218 8.09 -12.34 2.54
CA ILE A 218 8.80 -13.31 3.36
C ILE A 218 9.57 -14.22 2.42
N ASN A 219 10.84 -13.91 2.20
CA ASN A 219 11.76 -14.78 1.49
C ASN A 219 12.49 -15.65 2.51
N TYR A 220 12.64 -16.92 2.19
CA TYR A 220 13.45 -17.82 3.00
C TYR A 220 14.38 -18.63 2.10
N ASP A 221 15.59 -18.85 2.58
CA ASP A 221 16.56 -19.72 1.94
C ASP A 221 16.56 -21.06 2.66
N VAL A 222 16.19 -22.10 1.93
CA VAL A 222 16.41 -23.48 2.41
C VAL A 222 17.86 -23.81 2.13
N ARG A 223 18.72 -23.65 3.13
CA ARG A 223 20.09 -24.14 3.05
C ARG A 223 20.08 -25.63 3.43
N CYS A 224 20.26 -26.48 2.45
CA CYS A 224 20.54 -27.90 2.65
C CYS A 224 21.97 -28.10 3.08
#